data_a28345f4ed7a914e498d988009acc1c7
#
_entry.id   a28345f4ed7a914e498d988009acc1c7
#
_cell.length_a   1.000
_cell.length_b   1.000
_cell.length_c   1.000
_cell.angle_alpha   90.00
_cell.angle_beta   90.00
_cell.angle_gamma   90.00
#
_symmetry.space_group_name_H-M   'P 1'
#
loop_
_entity.id
_entity.type
_entity.pdbx_description
1 polymer ?
#
loop_
_entity_poly.entity_id
_entity_poly.type
_entity_poly.pdbx_seq_one_letter_code
_entity_poly.pdbx_strand_id
1 'polypeptide(L)'
;MAISVRDDGALHLQGDLHISDVEELRTVLIGRLETASELVLDLSGVDRCDTASLQLLCSVKKSAERDRKQLCISSLSPVVREVCTMTGLPL
;
A
#
# COMPACT_ATOMS: atom_id res chain seq x y z
N MET A 1 4.15 -2.27 -12.09
CA MET A 1 3.78 -1.24 -11.08
C MET A 1 4.81 -0.14 -11.07
N ALA A 2 4.37 1.09 -11.04
CA ALA A 2 5.26 2.24 -10.91
C ALA A 2 5.04 2.93 -9.55
N ILE A 3 6.13 3.26 -8.88
CA ILE A 3 6.10 3.96 -7.59
C ILE A 3 6.69 5.35 -7.80
N SER A 4 5.97 6.38 -7.39
CA SER A 4 6.48 7.75 -7.40
C SER A 4 6.31 8.39 -6.02
N VAL A 5 7.19 9.33 -5.69
CA VAL A 5 7.13 10.07 -4.44
C VAL A 5 6.57 11.45 -4.74
N ARG A 6 5.51 11.85 -4.03
CA ARG A 6 4.90 13.16 -4.18
C ARG A 6 5.67 14.20 -3.37
N ASP A 7 5.40 15.47 -3.64
CA ASP A 7 6.03 16.61 -2.96
C ASP A 7 5.76 16.59 -1.45
N ASP A 8 4.62 16.05 -1.03
CA ASP A 8 4.25 15.91 0.39
C ASP A 8 4.86 14.67 1.06
N GLY A 9 5.66 13.88 0.33
CA GLY A 9 6.25 12.64 0.83
C GLY A 9 5.39 11.40 0.67
N ALA A 10 4.16 11.52 0.21
CA ALA A 10 3.29 10.37 -0.04
C ALA A 10 3.80 9.54 -1.22
N LEU A 11 3.66 8.23 -1.11
CA LEU A 11 3.97 7.30 -2.20
C LEU A 11 2.72 7.08 -3.05
N HIS A 12 2.88 7.20 -4.36
CA HIS A 12 1.81 6.98 -5.32
C HIS A 12 2.12 5.74 -6.15
N LEU A 13 1.20 4.79 -6.19
CA LEU A 13 1.31 3.56 -6.97
C LEU A 13 0.44 3.65 -8.22
N GLN A 14 0.98 3.21 -9.36
CA GLN A 14 0.27 3.16 -10.63
C GLN A 14 0.47 1.80 -11.30
N GLY A 15 -0.54 1.38 -12.04
CA GLY A 15 -0.52 0.18 -12.86
C GLY A 15 -0.99 -1.06 -12.13
N ASP A 16 -0.49 -2.21 -12.53
CA ASP A 16 -0.91 -3.49 -12.00
C ASP A 16 -0.16 -3.83 -10.72
N LEU A 17 -0.89 -4.25 -9.70
CA LEU A 17 -0.35 -4.64 -8.41
C LEU A 17 -0.49 -6.15 -8.23
N HIS A 18 0.60 -6.88 -8.42
CA HIS A 18 0.67 -8.33 -8.22
C HIS A 18 1.46 -8.65 -6.94
N ILE A 19 1.34 -9.88 -6.47
CA ILE A 19 2.00 -10.29 -5.22
C ILE A 19 3.53 -10.12 -5.28
N SER A 20 4.15 -10.35 -6.44
CA SER A 20 5.59 -10.14 -6.63
C SER A 20 5.98 -8.66 -6.49
N ASP A 21 5.10 -7.76 -6.94
CA ASP A 21 5.30 -6.31 -6.80
C ASP A 21 5.21 -5.89 -5.33
N VAL A 22 4.33 -6.52 -4.57
CA VAL A 22 4.12 -6.16 -3.16
C VAL A 22 5.32 -6.53 -2.29
N GLU A 23 6.03 -7.61 -2.63
CA GLU A 23 7.28 -7.95 -1.93
C GLU A 23 8.32 -6.85 -2.08
N GLU A 24 8.48 -6.32 -3.29
CA GLU A 24 9.35 -5.18 -3.56
C GLU A 24 8.85 -3.92 -2.84
N LEU A 25 7.56 -3.66 -2.94
CA LEU A 25 6.90 -2.55 -2.27
C LEU A 25 7.10 -2.62 -0.75
N ARG A 26 6.98 -3.81 -0.16
CA ARG A 26 7.21 -4.02 1.27
C ARG A 26 8.59 -3.53 1.69
N THR A 27 9.62 -3.87 0.92
CA THR A 27 10.99 -3.42 1.20
C THR A 27 11.08 -1.89 1.18
N VAL A 28 10.46 -1.24 0.21
CA VAL A 28 10.42 0.22 0.11
C VAL A 28 9.70 0.83 1.31
N LEU A 29 8.53 0.28 1.67
CA LEU A 29 7.73 0.79 2.79
C LEU A 29 8.46 0.67 4.12
N ILE A 30 9.07 -0.48 4.38
CA ILE A 30 9.83 -0.72 5.60
C ILE A 30 11.02 0.23 5.69
N GLY A 31 11.75 0.40 4.59
CA GLY A 31 12.89 1.32 4.54
C GLY A 31 12.49 2.76 4.86
N ARG A 32 11.36 3.22 4.35
CA ARG A 32 10.87 4.56 4.64
C ARG A 32 10.39 4.72 6.07
N LEU A 33 9.75 3.70 6.63
CA LEU A 33 9.26 3.72 8.01
C LEU A 33 10.39 3.63 9.04
N GLU A 34 11.60 3.24 8.65
CA GLU A 34 12.77 3.28 9.54
C GLU A 34 13.18 4.72 9.87
N THR A 35 12.98 5.65 8.93
CA THR A 35 13.37 7.05 9.09
C THR A 35 12.22 7.99 9.39
N ALA A 36 10.98 7.51 9.25
CA ALA A 36 9.77 8.29 9.49
C ALA A 36 8.79 7.46 10.33
N SER A 37 8.07 8.13 11.23
CA SER A 37 7.05 7.45 12.05
C SER A 37 5.72 7.30 11.33
N GLU A 38 5.54 7.98 10.20
CA GLU A 38 4.29 8.00 9.46
C GLU A 38 4.58 7.99 7.96
N LEU A 39 3.77 7.24 7.22
CA LEU A 39 3.87 7.15 5.76
C LEU A 39 2.47 7.10 5.17
N VAL A 40 2.26 7.85 4.09
CA VAL A 40 1.01 7.85 3.34
C VAL A 40 1.21 7.12 2.01
N LEU A 41 0.32 6.20 1.71
CA LEU A 41 0.32 5.41 0.48
C LEU A 41 -0.96 5.69 -0.30
N ASP A 42 -0.81 6.11 -1.56
CA ASP A 42 -1.92 6.41 -2.46
C ASP A 42 -2.04 5.32 -3.51
N LEU A 43 -3.16 4.61 -3.50
CA LEU A 43 -3.48 3.52 -4.42
C LEU A 43 -4.45 3.94 -5.52
N SER A 44 -4.69 5.23 -5.71
CA SER A 44 -5.67 5.72 -6.70
C SER A 44 -5.28 5.40 -8.15
N GLY A 45 -4.01 5.16 -8.42
CA GLY A 45 -3.52 4.83 -9.76
C GLY A 45 -3.43 3.34 -10.06
N VAL A 46 -3.86 2.46 -9.15
CA VAL A 46 -3.79 1.01 -9.36
C VAL A 46 -4.91 0.57 -10.30
N ASP A 47 -4.55 -0.02 -11.43
CA ASP A 47 -5.50 -0.47 -12.47
C ASP A 47 -5.98 -1.90 -12.24
N ARG A 48 -5.13 -2.76 -11.68
CA ARG A 48 -5.43 -4.16 -11.39
C ARG A 48 -4.75 -4.55 -10.09
N CYS A 49 -5.41 -5.40 -9.31
CA CYS A 49 -4.83 -5.99 -8.12
C CYS A 49 -5.47 -7.36 -7.88
N ASP A 50 -4.77 -8.22 -7.15
CA ASP A 50 -5.32 -9.48 -6.69
C ASP A 50 -5.53 -9.45 -5.17
N THR A 51 -6.28 -10.42 -4.65
CA THR A 51 -6.56 -10.51 -3.22
C THR A 51 -5.28 -10.70 -2.41
N ALA A 52 -4.36 -11.52 -2.91
CA ALA A 52 -3.10 -11.81 -2.23
C ALA A 52 -2.23 -10.56 -2.04
N SER A 53 -2.16 -9.68 -3.06
CA SER A 53 -1.40 -8.45 -2.96
C SER A 53 -1.98 -7.51 -1.89
N LEU A 54 -3.31 -7.40 -1.83
CA LEU A 54 -3.98 -6.57 -0.82
C LEU A 54 -3.84 -7.15 0.58
N GLN A 55 -3.91 -8.47 0.72
CA GLN A 55 -3.66 -9.14 2.01
C GLN A 55 -2.25 -8.84 2.53
N LEU A 56 -1.26 -8.86 1.65
CA LEU A 56 0.11 -8.55 2.03
C LEU A 56 0.26 -7.08 2.45
N LEU A 57 -0.42 -6.14 1.78
CA LEU A 57 -0.45 -4.74 2.20
C LEU A 57 -1.08 -4.58 3.58
N CYS A 58 -2.18 -5.29 3.86
CA CYS A 58 -2.79 -5.30 5.19
C CYS A 58 -1.81 -5.80 6.26
N SER A 59 -1.04 -6.83 5.93
CA SER A 59 -0.02 -7.39 6.81
C SER A 59 1.09 -6.37 7.12
N VAL A 60 1.55 -5.65 6.11
CA VAL A 60 2.56 -4.59 6.28
C VAL A 60 2.02 -3.47 7.17
N LYS A 61 0.77 -3.07 6.96
CA LYS A 61 0.11 -2.05 7.78
C LYS A 61 0.05 -2.47 9.25
N LYS A 62 -0.33 -3.72 9.52
CA LYS A 62 -0.36 -4.25 10.89
C LYS A 62 1.02 -4.31 11.52
N SER A 63 2.04 -4.70 10.77
CA SER A 63 3.42 -4.70 11.25
C SER A 63 3.89 -3.30 11.63
N ALA A 64 3.54 -2.30 10.83
CA ALA A 64 3.86 -0.91 11.13
C ALA A 64 3.23 -0.47 12.45
N GLU A 65 1.95 -0.81 12.68
CA GLU A 65 1.24 -0.48 13.91
C GLU A 65 1.91 -1.12 15.14
N ARG A 66 2.38 -2.37 15.03
CA ARG A 66 3.14 -3.03 16.12
C ARG A 66 4.41 -2.28 16.47
N ASP A 67 5.08 -1.69 15.49
CA ASP A 67 6.31 -0.94 15.68
C ASP A 67 6.05 0.52 16.04
N ARG A 68 4.79 0.87 16.38
CA ARG A 68 4.34 2.22 16.73
C ARG A 68 4.55 3.21 15.58
N LYS A 69 4.45 2.72 14.36
CA LYS A 69 4.51 3.51 13.14
C LYS A 69 3.16 3.46 12.46
N GLN A 70 2.89 4.44 11.61
CA GLN A 70 1.59 4.56 10.97
C GLN A 70 1.74 4.51 9.45
N LEU A 71 1.08 3.54 8.84
CA LEU A 71 0.92 3.46 7.39
C LEU A 71 -0.52 3.78 7.05
N CYS A 72 -0.74 4.92 6.41
CA CYS A 72 -2.07 5.39 6.02
C CYS A 72 -2.30 5.17 4.54
N ILE A 73 -3.45 4.62 4.18
CA ILE A 73 -3.87 4.50 2.78
C ILE A 73 -4.81 5.68 2.49
N SER A 74 -4.35 6.64 1.69
CA SER A 74 -5.09 7.89 1.47
C SER A 74 -6.22 7.78 0.46
N SER A 75 -6.04 6.98 -0.60
CA SER A 75 -7.01 6.83 -1.68
C SER A 75 -6.94 5.45 -2.27
N LEU A 76 -8.10 4.94 -2.70
CA LEU A 76 -8.21 3.64 -3.38
C LEU A 76 -8.76 3.87 -4.79
N SER A 77 -8.18 3.19 -5.77
CA SER A 77 -8.78 3.13 -7.10
C SER A 77 -10.10 2.34 -7.04
N PRO A 78 -10.99 2.49 -8.04
CA PRO A 78 -12.24 1.70 -8.06
C PRO A 78 -12.00 0.20 -7.99
N VAL A 79 -10.97 -0.31 -8.67
CA VAL A 79 -10.67 -1.75 -8.66
C VAL A 79 -10.18 -2.22 -7.30
N VAL A 80 -9.37 -1.45 -6.61
CA VAL A 80 -8.91 -1.79 -5.25
C VAL A 80 -10.09 -1.76 -4.28
N ARG A 81 -10.93 -0.75 -4.38
CA ARG A 81 -12.13 -0.61 -3.55
C ARG A 81 -13.07 -1.79 -3.75
N GLU A 82 -13.27 -2.23 -4.99
CA GLU A 82 -14.12 -3.36 -5.30
C GLU A 82 -13.60 -4.65 -4.66
N VAL A 83 -12.30 -4.92 -4.78
CA VAL A 83 -11.69 -6.12 -4.17
C VAL A 83 -11.81 -6.06 -2.64
N CYS A 84 -11.58 -4.90 -2.04
CA CYS A 84 -11.75 -4.73 -0.59
C CYS A 84 -13.20 -4.99 -0.16
N THR A 85 -14.17 -4.50 -0.92
CA THR A 85 -15.60 -4.72 -0.65
C THR A 85 -15.96 -6.20 -0.74
N MET A 86 -15.46 -6.89 -1.76
CA MET A 86 -15.76 -8.31 -1.99
C MET A 86 -15.10 -9.23 -0.96
N THR A 87 -13.93 -8.87 -0.46
CA THR A 87 -13.13 -9.72 0.44
C THR A 87 -13.22 -9.31 1.91
N GLY A 88 -13.72 -8.10 2.18
CA GLY A 88 -13.77 -7.57 3.54
C GLY A 88 -12.42 -7.10 4.08
N LEU A 89 -11.42 -6.90 3.22
CA LEU A 89 -10.10 -6.43 3.67
C LEU A 89 -10.16 -4.98 4.16
N PRO A 90 -9.54 -4.67 5.32
CA PRO A 90 -9.66 -3.35 5.96
C PRO A 90 -8.57 -2.37 5.49
N LEU A 91 -8.61 -1.94 4.26
CA LEU A 91 -7.69 -0.91 3.76
C LEU A 91 -8.28 0.49 3.83
#